data_c78ac92025bc7bbaca8e53ced2d53a4e
#
_entry.id   c78ac92025bc7bbaca8e53ced2d53a4e
#
_cell.length_a   1.000
_cell.length_b   1.000
_cell.length_c   1.000
_cell.angle_alpha   90.00
_cell.angle_beta   90.00
_cell.angle_gamma   90.00
#
_symmetry.space_group_name_H-M   'P 1'
#
loop_
_entity.id
_entity.type
_entity.pdbx_description
1 polymer ?
#
loop_
_entity_poly.entity_id
_entity_poly.type
_entity_poly.pdbx_seq_one_letter_code
_entity_poly.pdbx_strand_id
1 'polypeptide(L)'
;MPYETVEGFNQSKPYVYKRNEDIYDDFIADIYDTLHDNEEQTDWELAQIVRITSPDVNNSVFLDIGSGTGCTVNQLQKTGYTAYGIDKSKDMIEYAETKYPNSDFIKADVNDPLSFDRASFTHILCTKTTLYQFKDKKKFFSNCYHWMIPNGYLIVHLVDRKRFSIFEPNDPTKVEWQPLIPKKPKRRTKVTSEYEDFKYKANYSFPVNLEETNVVSFTESFTDKVTNHVRHNEQTLYMEDIRNIIDIAKQVGFIFHAKVDMEPLGDDNQYLYILERPH
;
A
#
# COMPACT_ATOMS: atom_id res chain seq x y z
N MET A 1 7.85 9.85 31.19
CA MET A 1 8.17 8.49 30.78
C MET A 1 9.41 8.59 29.92
N PRO A 2 10.41 7.70 30.01
CA PRO A 2 11.52 7.75 29.10
C PRO A 2 10.97 7.47 27.70
N TYR A 3 11.28 8.31 26.75
CA TYR A 3 11.00 8.09 25.34
C TYR A 3 11.70 6.78 24.95
N GLU A 4 10.93 5.75 24.58
CA GLU A 4 11.49 4.58 23.92
C GLU A 4 12.16 5.06 22.64
N THR A 5 13.40 4.66 22.46
CA THR A 5 14.24 5.10 21.35
C THR A 5 13.75 4.48 20.07
N VAL A 6 13.15 5.29 19.20
CA VAL A 6 12.73 4.86 17.85
C VAL A 6 13.97 4.55 17.03
N GLU A 7 14.04 3.36 16.47
CA GLU A 7 15.15 2.92 15.61
C GLU A 7 15.26 3.85 14.39
N GLY A 8 16.41 4.42 14.15
CA GLY A 8 16.66 5.28 12.99
C GLY A 8 17.20 6.65 13.33
N PHE A 9 16.69 7.31 14.37
CA PHE A 9 17.21 8.63 14.79
C PHE A 9 17.96 8.57 16.12
N ASN A 10 17.51 7.75 17.06
CA ASN A 10 18.07 7.68 18.41
C ASN A 10 19.17 6.62 18.58
N GLN A 11 19.65 6.05 17.48
CA GLN A 11 20.77 5.11 17.51
C GLN A 11 22.12 5.83 17.72
N SER A 12 23.09 5.08 18.28
CA SER A 12 24.48 5.52 18.36
C SER A 12 25.15 5.71 16.99
N LYS A 13 24.57 5.15 15.92
CA LYS A 13 25.07 5.26 14.55
C LYS A 13 24.41 6.44 13.82
N PRO A 14 25.20 7.36 13.25
CA PRO A 14 24.67 8.52 12.53
C PRO A 14 24.01 8.16 11.20
N TYR A 15 24.09 6.90 10.76
CA TYR A 15 23.53 6.41 9.50
C TYR A 15 22.98 5.00 9.66
N VAL A 16 21.72 4.81 9.26
CA VAL A 16 21.01 3.54 9.21
C VAL A 16 20.59 3.26 7.77
N TYR A 17 20.77 2.04 7.28
CA TYR A 17 20.36 1.61 5.96
C TYR A 17 19.51 0.35 6.07
N LYS A 18 18.29 0.41 5.51
CA LYS A 18 17.33 -0.70 5.49
C LYS A 18 16.92 -1.03 4.06
N ARG A 19 16.63 -2.31 3.81
CA ARG A 19 16.21 -2.76 2.48
C ARG A 19 14.98 -3.65 2.52
N ASN A 20 14.10 -3.46 1.53
CA ASN A 20 12.93 -4.30 1.28
C ASN A 20 12.11 -4.55 2.57
N GLU A 21 12.00 -5.78 3.01
CA GLU A 21 11.19 -6.17 4.18
C GLU A 21 11.69 -5.55 5.49
N ASP A 22 13.00 -5.36 5.64
CA ASP A 22 13.60 -4.75 6.85
C ASP A 22 13.23 -3.26 7.02
N ILE A 23 12.63 -2.63 6.00
CA ILE A 23 12.17 -1.25 6.05
C ILE A 23 11.03 -1.10 7.05
N TYR A 24 10.13 -2.07 7.11
CA TYR A 24 8.90 -2.01 7.87
C TYR A 24 9.10 -2.44 9.33
N ASP A 25 9.91 -1.69 10.06
CA ASP A 25 10.22 -1.83 11.49
C ASP A 25 9.41 -0.82 12.34
N ASP A 26 9.69 -0.76 13.62
CA ASP A 26 9.06 0.13 14.60
C ASP A 26 9.11 1.60 14.17
N PHE A 27 10.27 2.07 13.65
CA PHE A 27 10.41 3.44 13.17
C PHE A 27 9.42 3.77 12.06
N ILE A 28 9.28 2.90 11.04
CA ILE A 28 8.34 3.16 9.95
C ILE A 28 6.90 3.01 10.44
N ALA A 29 6.60 2.06 11.31
CA ALA A 29 5.26 1.91 11.88
C ALA A 29 4.79 3.20 12.57
N ASP A 30 5.67 3.83 13.37
CA ASP A 30 5.36 5.07 14.10
C ASP A 30 5.11 6.29 13.20
N ILE A 31 5.85 6.41 12.09
CA ILE A 31 5.76 7.59 11.22
C ILE A 31 4.91 7.37 9.97
N TYR A 32 4.47 6.13 9.70
CA TYR A 32 3.77 5.78 8.45
C TYR A 32 2.54 6.64 8.22
N ASP A 33 1.70 6.79 9.24
CA ASP A 33 0.49 7.58 9.12
C ASP A 33 0.76 9.08 8.98
N THR A 34 1.85 9.58 9.59
CA THR A 34 2.28 10.97 9.40
C THR A 34 2.68 11.25 7.94
N LEU A 35 3.31 10.26 7.29
CA LEU A 35 3.71 10.38 5.88
C LEU A 35 2.53 10.21 4.92
N HIS A 36 1.62 9.33 5.28
CA HIS A 36 0.60 8.81 4.38
C HIS A 36 -0.80 9.01 4.93
N ASP A 37 -1.14 10.12 5.61
CA ASP A 37 -2.49 10.36 6.16
C ASP A 37 -3.58 9.88 5.18
N ASN A 38 -4.16 8.72 5.51
CA ASN A 38 -4.85 7.90 4.52
C ASN A 38 -6.33 7.68 4.84
N GLU A 39 -6.88 8.29 5.88
CA GLU A 39 -8.27 8.00 6.25
C GLU A 39 -9.23 8.42 5.12
N GLU A 40 -9.12 9.64 4.61
CA GLU A 40 -9.99 10.14 3.53
C GLU A 40 -9.83 9.34 2.23
N GLN A 41 -8.59 9.02 1.87
CA GLN A 41 -8.31 8.18 0.70
C GLN A 41 -8.90 6.78 0.89
N THR A 42 -8.67 6.17 2.05
CA THR A 42 -9.19 4.82 2.37
C THR A 42 -10.73 4.81 2.34
N ASP A 43 -11.39 5.81 2.91
CA ASP A 43 -12.84 5.92 2.90
C ASP A 43 -13.38 6.05 1.48
N TRP A 44 -12.74 6.85 0.64
CA TRP A 44 -13.12 6.98 -0.76
C TRP A 44 -12.94 5.67 -1.54
N GLU A 45 -11.78 5.00 -1.38
CA GLU A 45 -11.50 3.71 -2.02
C GLU A 45 -12.54 2.65 -1.62
N LEU A 46 -12.83 2.53 -0.32
CA LEU A 46 -13.83 1.61 0.21
C LEU A 46 -15.24 1.94 -0.30
N ALA A 47 -15.60 3.23 -0.37
CA ALA A 47 -16.88 3.64 -0.94
C ALA A 47 -17.03 3.21 -2.41
N GLN A 48 -15.97 3.30 -3.24
CA GLN A 48 -15.99 2.81 -4.61
C GLN A 48 -16.13 1.28 -4.67
N ILE A 49 -15.38 0.55 -3.83
CA ILE A 49 -15.44 -0.90 -3.75
C ILE A 49 -16.84 -1.37 -3.37
N VAL A 50 -17.40 -0.82 -2.30
CA VAL A 50 -18.75 -1.15 -1.82
C VAL A 50 -19.82 -0.85 -2.89
N ARG A 51 -19.72 0.30 -3.56
CA ARG A 51 -20.65 0.68 -4.63
C ARG A 51 -20.64 -0.30 -5.82
N ILE A 52 -19.46 -0.85 -6.16
CA ILE A 52 -19.30 -1.70 -7.34
C ILE A 52 -19.62 -3.17 -7.01
N THR A 53 -19.16 -3.67 -5.87
CA THR A 53 -19.27 -5.09 -5.49
C THR A 53 -20.51 -5.39 -4.65
N SER A 54 -21.16 -4.36 -4.08
CA SER A 54 -22.37 -4.46 -3.27
C SER A 54 -22.31 -5.55 -2.19
N PRO A 55 -21.30 -5.51 -1.28
CA PRO A 55 -21.13 -6.52 -0.26
C PRO A 55 -22.31 -6.50 0.73
N ASP A 56 -22.68 -7.68 1.21
CA ASP A 56 -23.65 -7.84 2.30
C ASP A 56 -22.92 -7.81 3.65
N VAL A 57 -23.34 -6.93 4.56
CA VAL A 57 -22.68 -6.73 5.87
C VAL A 57 -22.62 -8.02 6.71
N ASN A 58 -23.64 -8.89 6.60
CA ASN A 58 -23.69 -10.10 7.42
C ASN A 58 -22.90 -11.28 6.83
N ASN A 59 -22.64 -11.26 5.52
CA ASN A 59 -22.08 -12.39 4.79
C ASN A 59 -20.73 -12.09 4.14
N SER A 60 -20.33 -10.81 4.04
CA SER A 60 -19.08 -10.45 3.42
C SER A 60 -17.93 -10.48 4.41
N VAL A 61 -16.83 -11.14 3.99
CA VAL A 61 -15.58 -11.24 4.74
C VAL A 61 -14.46 -10.65 3.90
N PHE A 62 -13.79 -9.65 4.45
CA PHE A 62 -12.70 -8.92 3.79
C PHE A 62 -11.34 -9.37 4.31
N LEU A 63 -10.36 -9.42 3.41
CA LEU A 63 -8.94 -9.57 3.74
C LEU A 63 -8.17 -8.39 3.14
N ASP A 64 -7.42 -7.66 3.96
CA ASP A 64 -6.49 -6.61 3.50
C ASP A 64 -5.06 -7.16 3.54
N ILE A 65 -4.42 -7.26 2.37
CA ILE A 65 -3.05 -7.77 2.20
C ILE A 65 -2.05 -6.61 2.23
N GLY A 66 -1.09 -6.68 3.13
CA GLY A 66 -0.18 -5.58 3.43
C GLY A 66 -0.93 -4.48 4.19
N SER A 67 -1.65 -4.87 5.24
CA SER A 67 -2.53 -3.99 6.01
C SER A 67 -1.80 -2.85 6.73
N GLY A 68 -0.47 -2.95 6.87
CA GLY A 68 0.37 -1.91 7.49
C GLY A 68 -0.15 -1.49 8.86
N THR A 69 -0.43 -0.20 9.04
CA THR A 69 -0.96 0.40 10.28
C THR A 69 -2.44 0.15 10.54
N GLY A 70 -3.14 -0.61 9.67
CA GLY A 70 -4.48 -1.16 9.93
C GLY A 70 -5.67 -0.27 9.57
N CYS A 71 -5.47 0.87 8.93
CA CYS A 71 -6.54 1.83 8.61
C CYS A 71 -7.71 1.20 7.85
N THR A 72 -7.45 0.46 6.78
CA THR A 72 -8.46 -0.19 5.92
C THR A 72 -9.33 -1.17 6.71
N VAL A 73 -8.71 -2.02 7.52
CA VAL A 73 -9.42 -3.02 8.34
C VAL A 73 -10.34 -2.33 9.35
N ASN A 74 -9.82 -1.33 10.06
CA ASN A 74 -10.59 -0.57 11.04
C ASN A 74 -11.80 0.14 10.39
N GLN A 75 -11.64 0.75 9.21
CA GLN A 75 -12.74 1.41 8.51
C GLN A 75 -13.82 0.42 8.04
N LEU A 76 -13.42 -0.75 7.53
CA LEU A 76 -14.37 -1.82 7.19
C LEU A 76 -15.15 -2.30 8.41
N GLN A 77 -14.49 -2.53 9.54
CA GLN A 77 -15.16 -2.97 10.77
C GLN A 77 -16.06 -1.89 11.37
N LYS A 78 -15.68 -0.60 11.31
CA LYS A 78 -16.55 0.51 11.70
C LYS A 78 -17.86 0.56 10.90
N THR A 79 -17.82 0.14 9.64
CA THR A 79 -19.02 0.05 8.79
C THR A 79 -19.79 -1.27 8.94
N GLY A 80 -19.34 -2.15 9.84
CA GLY A 80 -20.02 -3.39 10.23
C GLY A 80 -19.59 -4.63 9.45
N TYR A 81 -18.62 -4.54 8.55
CA TYR A 81 -18.10 -5.70 7.83
C TYR A 81 -17.15 -6.54 8.70
N THR A 82 -17.10 -7.82 8.46
CA THR A 82 -16.03 -8.69 8.96
C THR A 82 -14.79 -8.46 8.12
N ALA A 83 -13.68 -8.05 8.74
CA ALA A 83 -12.44 -7.75 8.04
C ALA A 83 -11.22 -8.21 8.85
N TYR A 84 -10.22 -8.70 8.14
CA TYR A 84 -8.93 -9.13 8.67
C TYR A 84 -7.80 -8.43 7.92
N GLY A 85 -6.72 -8.06 8.62
CA GLY A 85 -5.51 -7.54 8.02
C GLY A 85 -4.35 -8.53 8.12
N ILE A 86 -3.56 -8.65 7.05
CA ILE A 86 -2.29 -9.37 7.13
C ILE A 86 -1.13 -8.47 6.73
N ASP A 87 -0.06 -8.59 7.48
CA ASP A 87 1.23 -8.01 7.12
C ASP A 87 2.36 -8.99 7.48
N LYS A 88 3.46 -8.92 6.75
CA LYS A 88 4.65 -9.70 7.02
C LYS A 88 5.48 -9.12 8.17
N SER A 89 5.43 -7.80 8.34
CA SER A 89 6.11 -7.10 9.41
C SER A 89 5.40 -7.32 10.74
N LYS A 90 6.17 -7.77 11.73
CA LYS A 90 5.71 -7.90 13.12
C LYS A 90 5.41 -6.51 13.70
N ASP A 91 6.26 -5.54 13.43
CA ASP A 91 6.18 -4.20 14.03
C ASP A 91 4.95 -3.44 13.50
N MET A 92 4.62 -3.60 12.20
CA MET A 92 3.38 -3.08 11.62
C MET A 92 2.14 -3.70 12.28
N ILE A 93 2.12 -5.02 12.49
CA ILE A 93 1.01 -5.70 13.17
C ILE A 93 0.87 -5.23 14.61
N GLU A 94 1.95 -5.19 15.39
CA GLU A 94 1.93 -4.72 16.78
C GLU A 94 1.45 -3.26 16.90
N TYR A 95 1.86 -2.41 15.97
CA TYR A 95 1.36 -1.04 15.88
C TYR A 95 -0.15 -1.00 15.56
N ALA A 96 -0.60 -1.75 14.56
CA ALA A 96 -2.01 -1.81 14.17
C ALA A 96 -2.90 -2.33 15.30
N GLU A 97 -2.50 -3.39 16.02
CA GLU A 97 -3.19 -3.93 17.18
C GLU A 97 -3.27 -2.92 18.33
N THR A 98 -2.20 -2.14 18.55
CA THR A 98 -2.17 -1.09 19.58
C THR A 98 -3.11 0.06 19.20
N LYS A 99 -3.09 0.47 17.94
CA LYS A 99 -3.91 1.58 17.43
C LYS A 99 -5.39 1.21 17.33
N TYR A 100 -5.70 -0.03 16.95
CA TYR A 100 -7.05 -0.53 16.71
C TYR A 100 -7.31 -1.85 17.48
N PRO A 101 -7.43 -1.80 18.82
CA PRO A 101 -7.47 -3.01 19.67
C PRO A 101 -8.71 -3.90 19.47
N ASN A 102 -9.70 -3.43 18.72
CA ASN A 102 -10.89 -4.20 18.38
C ASN A 102 -10.86 -4.77 16.96
N SER A 103 -9.75 -4.58 16.24
CA SER A 103 -9.58 -5.06 14.87
C SER A 103 -8.68 -6.30 14.84
N ASP A 104 -8.87 -7.13 13.82
CA ASP A 104 -8.20 -8.42 13.68
C ASP A 104 -7.02 -8.33 12.72
N PHE A 105 -5.81 -8.47 13.25
CA PHE A 105 -4.57 -8.45 12.46
C PHE A 105 -3.79 -9.75 12.66
N ILE A 106 -3.16 -10.23 11.60
CA ILE A 106 -2.44 -11.51 11.59
C ILE A 106 -1.09 -11.30 10.92
N LYS A 107 -0.01 -11.66 11.61
CA LYS A 107 1.29 -11.73 10.96
C LYS A 107 1.34 -12.93 10.02
N ALA A 108 1.31 -12.68 8.70
CA ALA A 108 1.32 -13.74 7.68
C ALA A 108 2.04 -13.28 6.41
N ASP A 109 2.56 -14.25 5.65
CA ASP A 109 3.14 -14.01 4.32
C ASP A 109 2.13 -14.41 3.24
N VAL A 110 1.75 -13.46 2.40
CA VAL A 110 0.86 -13.70 1.24
C VAL A 110 1.42 -14.78 0.29
N ASN A 111 2.71 -15.02 0.32
CA ASN A 111 3.35 -16.07 -0.47
C ASN A 111 3.17 -17.48 0.13
N ASP A 112 2.68 -17.61 1.35
CA ASP A 112 2.37 -18.91 1.93
C ASP A 112 0.90 -19.29 1.61
N PRO A 113 0.65 -20.30 0.75
CA PRO A 113 -0.72 -20.70 0.41
C PRO A 113 -1.49 -21.28 1.60
N LEU A 114 -0.79 -21.68 2.66
CA LEU A 114 -1.40 -22.24 3.87
C LEU A 114 -1.78 -21.17 4.91
N SER A 115 -1.58 -19.90 4.62
CA SER A 115 -1.96 -18.80 5.52
C SER A 115 -3.47 -18.79 5.80
N PHE A 116 -4.29 -19.23 4.85
CA PHE A 116 -5.75 -19.33 5.01
C PHE A 116 -6.32 -20.55 4.33
N ASP A 117 -7.49 -20.98 4.81
CA ASP A 117 -8.26 -22.04 4.20
C ASP A 117 -8.84 -21.61 2.83
N ARG A 118 -9.17 -22.59 2.03
CA ARG A 118 -9.85 -22.37 0.75
C ARG A 118 -11.20 -21.71 0.94
N ALA A 119 -11.51 -20.72 0.11
CA ALA A 119 -12.82 -20.05 0.07
C ALA A 119 -13.23 -19.42 1.41
N SER A 120 -12.31 -18.69 2.05
CA SER A 120 -12.51 -17.97 3.30
C SER A 120 -13.00 -16.54 3.12
N PHE A 121 -12.71 -15.91 1.98
CA PHE A 121 -12.96 -14.49 1.79
C PHE A 121 -13.86 -14.20 0.59
N THR A 122 -14.75 -13.23 0.76
CA THR A 122 -15.57 -12.67 -0.32
C THR A 122 -14.83 -11.55 -1.07
N HIS A 123 -14.02 -10.79 -0.35
CA HIS A 123 -13.25 -9.67 -0.87
C HIS A 123 -11.82 -9.73 -0.35
N ILE A 124 -10.87 -9.60 -1.27
CA ILE A 124 -9.45 -9.46 -0.94
C ILE A 124 -8.96 -8.14 -1.51
N LEU A 125 -8.31 -7.33 -0.67
CA LEU A 125 -7.73 -6.05 -1.04
C LEU A 125 -6.21 -6.13 -1.02
N CYS A 126 -5.58 -5.49 -1.99
CA CYS A 126 -4.13 -5.26 -2.02
C CYS A 126 -3.91 -3.85 -2.61
N THR A 127 -4.02 -2.85 -1.74
CA THR A 127 -4.04 -1.43 -2.11
C THR A 127 -2.66 -0.77 -1.95
N LYS A 128 -2.58 0.52 -2.14
CA LYS A 128 -1.38 1.36 -1.90
C LYS A 128 -0.09 0.84 -2.52
N THR A 129 -0.17 0.32 -3.75
CA THR A 129 0.97 -0.23 -4.51
C THR A 129 1.66 -1.45 -3.91
N THR A 130 1.11 -2.07 -2.87
CA THR A 130 1.65 -3.25 -2.18
C THR A 130 1.96 -4.41 -3.15
N LEU A 131 1.12 -4.60 -4.17
CA LEU A 131 1.32 -5.63 -5.20
C LEU A 131 2.72 -5.58 -5.84
N TYR A 132 3.30 -4.39 -6.01
CA TYR A 132 4.61 -4.25 -6.66
C TYR A 132 5.80 -4.70 -5.81
N GLN A 133 5.58 -5.01 -4.54
CA GLN A 133 6.60 -5.62 -3.68
C GLN A 133 6.79 -7.12 -3.99
N PHE A 134 5.78 -7.77 -4.56
CA PHE A 134 5.83 -9.20 -4.86
C PHE A 134 6.46 -9.46 -6.23
N LYS A 135 7.56 -10.23 -6.26
CA LYS A 135 8.22 -10.62 -7.51
C LYS A 135 7.39 -11.59 -8.33
N ASP A 136 6.77 -12.56 -7.68
CA ASP A 136 5.95 -13.59 -8.32
C ASP A 136 4.45 -13.24 -8.24
N LYS A 137 3.98 -12.45 -9.19
CA LYS A 137 2.57 -12.08 -9.30
C LYS A 137 1.65 -13.29 -9.51
N LYS A 138 2.13 -14.32 -10.22
CA LYS A 138 1.33 -15.52 -10.46
C LYS A 138 1.05 -16.25 -9.15
N LYS A 139 2.06 -16.39 -8.29
CA LYS A 139 1.90 -16.99 -6.96
C LYS A 139 0.93 -16.17 -6.10
N PHE A 140 1.07 -14.85 -6.07
CA PHE A 140 0.14 -13.94 -5.39
C PHE A 140 -1.31 -14.18 -5.86
N PHE A 141 -1.57 -14.10 -7.17
CA PHE A 141 -2.92 -14.31 -7.70
C PHE A 141 -3.45 -15.72 -7.42
N SER A 142 -2.59 -16.76 -7.48
CA SER A 142 -3.00 -18.13 -7.19
C SER A 142 -3.43 -18.32 -5.74
N ASN A 143 -2.73 -17.70 -4.79
CA ASN A 143 -3.09 -17.74 -3.37
C ASN A 143 -4.40 -16.98 -3.13
N CYS A 144 -4.54 -15.77 -3.65
CA CYS A 144 -5.79 -15.01 -3.55
C CYS A 144 -6.98 -15.79 -4.15
N TYR A 145 -6.77 -16.42 -5.32
CA TYR A 145 -7.81 -17.24 -5.95
C TYR A 145 -8.22 -18.44 -5.10
N HIS A 146 -7.25 -19.09 -4.43
CA HIS A 146 -7.52 -20.20 -3.53
C HIS A 146 -8.33 -19.77 -2.29
N TRP A 147 -7.96 -18.67 -1.67
CA TRP A 147 -8.61 -18.15 -0.45
C TRP A 147 -9.98 -17.52 -0.70
N MET A 148 -10.26 -17.09 -1.91
CA MET A 148 -11.50 -16.41 -2.27
C MET A 148 -12.62 -17.41 -2.57
N ILE A 149 -13.87 -17.06 -2.22
CA ILE A 149 -15.06 -17.81 -2.64
C ILE A 149 -15.33 -17.59 -4.15
N PRO A 150 -16.10 -18.50 -4.82
CA PRO A 150 -16.68 -18.18 -6.13
C PRO A 150 -17.53 -16.89 -6.07
N ASN A 151 -17.50 -16.07 -7.09
CA ASN A 151 -18.10 -14.73 -7.18
C ASN A 151 -17.53 -13.73 -6.17
N GLY A 152 -16.36 -14.01 -5.58
CA GLY A 152 -15.63 -13.05 -4.77
C GLY A 152 -14.80 -12.08 -5.62
N TYR A 153 -14.33 -10.99 -5.00
CA TYR A 153 -13.65 -9.90 -5.67
C TYR A 153 -12.24 -9.68 -5.11
N LEU A 154 -11.26 -9.60 -6.00
CA LEU A 154 -9.91 -9.16 -5.70
C LEU A 154 -9.72 -7.73 -6.19
N ILE A 155 -9.40 -6.84 -5.29
CA ILE A 155 -9.15 -5.43 -5.56
C ILE A 155 -7.65 -5.18 -5.50
N VAL A 156 -7.05 -4.70 -6.59
CA VAL A 156 -5.62 -4.38 -6.65
C VAL A 156 -5.39 -2.95 -7.13
N HIS A 157 -4.52 -2.24 -6.44
CA HIS A 157 -4.07 -0.91 -6.87
C HIS A 157 -2.96 -1.06 -7.92
N LEU A 158 -3.23 -0.57 -9.12
CA LEU A 158 -2.29 -0.62 -10.26
C LEU A 158 -2.00 0.78 -10.78
N VAL A 159 -0.75 1.01 -11.19
CA VAL A 159 -0.29 2.28 -11.72
C VAL A 159 0.22 2.15 -13.15
N ASP A 160 -0.04 3.16 -13.99
CA ASP A 160 0.66 3.27 -15.28
C ASP A 160 2.11 3.68 -15.00
N ARG A 161 3.01 2.71 -14.94
CA ARG A 161 4.42 2.91 -14.58
C ARG A 161 5.15 3.95 -15.44
N LYS A 162 4.62 4.26 -16.64
CA LYS A 162 5.20 5.25 -17.54
C LYS A 162 4.73 6.67 -17.22
N ARG A 163 3.59 6.83 -16.53
CA ARG A 163 2.92 8.12 -16.37
C ARG A 163 2.58 8.52 -14.95
N PHE A 164 2.43 7.57 -14.01
CA PHE A 164 2.04 7.92 -12.64
C PHE A 164 3.09 8.82 -11.97
N SER A 165 2.63 9.65 -11.07
CA SER A 165 3.48 10.46 -10.19
C SER A 165 3.59 9.81 -8.82
N ILE A 166 4.72 10.05 -8.13
CA ILE A 166 4.85 9.71 -6.72
C ILE A 166 3.80 10.48 -5.92
N PHE A 167 3.21 9.81 -4.95
CA PHE A 167 2.33 10.43 -3.97
C PHE A 167 3.08 11.57 -3.25
N GLU A 168 2.43 12.72 -3.07
CA GLU A 168 2.96 13.79 -2.20
C GLU A 168 2.56 13.48 -0.76
N PRO A 169 3.54 13.24 0.14
CA PRO A 169 3.21 13.10 1.55
C PRO A 169 2.62 14.39 2.10
N ASN A 170 1.76 14.27 3.08
CA ASN A 170 1.23 15.43 3.79
C ASN A 170 2.37 16.27 4.34
N ASP A 171 2.51 17.48 3.81
CA ASP A 171 3.51 18.45 4.24
C ASP A 171 2.78 19.61 4.93
N PRO A 172 2.77 19.65 6.27
CA PRO A 172 2.05 20.70 7.01
C PRO A 172 2.60 22.11 6.75
N THR A 173 3.76 22.23 6.11
CA THR A 173 4.38 23.53 5.79
C THR A 173 3.98 24.03 4.41
N LYS A 174 3.37 23.18 3.56
CA LYS A 174 2.90 23.58 2.24
C LYS A 174 1.54 24.25 2.31
N VAL A 175 1.50 25.54 2.03
CA VAL A 175 0.24 26.25 1.78
C VAL A 175 -0.26 25.83 0.40
N GLU A 176 -1.43 25.21 0.33
CA GLU A 176 -2.10 24.89 -0.93
C GLU A 176 -2.42 26.18 -1.69
N TRP A 177 -1.59 26.53 -2.66
CA TRP A 177 -1.90 27.56 -3.62
C TRP A 177 -2.50 26.93 -4.88
N GLN A 178 -3.81 27.01 -5.03
CA GLN A 178 -4.48 26.52 -6.24
C GLN A 178 -4.30 27.54 -7.37
N PRO A 179 -3.59 27.21 -8.45
CA PRO A 179 -3.48 28.09 -9.61
C PRO A 179 -4.85 28.23 -10.29
N LEU A 180 -5.17 29.45 -10.72
CA LEU A 180 -6.41 29.78 -11.47
C LEU A 180 -6.57 29.00 -12.78
N ILE A 181 -5.52 28.41 -13.29
CA ILE A 181 -5.50 27.52 -14.46
C ILE A 181 -4.80 26.22 -14.06
N PRO A 182 -5.49 25.08 -14.00
CA PRO A 182 -4.85 23.81 -13.70
C PRO A 182 -3.87 23.45 -14.82
N LYS A 183 -2.57 23.55 -14.55
CA LYS A 183 -1.54 22.95 -15.42
C LYS A 183 -1.57 21.45 -15.18
N LYS A 184 -1.62 20.64 -16.27
CA LYS A 184 -1.40 19.20 -16.13
C LYS A 184 -0.09 18.98 -15.34
N PRO A 185 -0.13 18.29 -14.22
CA PRO A 185 1.06 18.10 -13.42
C PRO A 185 2.11 17.37 -14.25
N LYS A 186 3.36 17.84 -14.19
CA LYS A 186 4.48 17.06 -14.74
C LYS A 186 4.65 15.83 -13.88
N ARG A 187 4.87 14.67 -14.52
CA ARG A 187 5.23 13.43 -13.82
C ARG A 187 6.32 13.71 -12.78
N ARG A 188 6.04 13.37 -11.53
CA ARG A 188 6.97 13.51 -10.42
C ARG A 188 7.46 12.13 -10.00
N THR A 189 8.77 11.95 -9.96
CA THR A 189 9.42 10.73 -9.45
C THR A 189 10.20 11.00 -8.18
N LYS A 190 10.23 12.24 -7.74
CA LYS A 190 10.92 12.69 -6.53
C LYS A 190 10.03 13.61 -5.73
N VAL A 191 10.10 13.47 -4.43
CA VAL A 191 9.43 14.36 -3.48
C VAL A 191 10.40 14.74 -2.38
N THR A 192 10.23 15.93 -1.81
CA THR A 192 10.91 16.38 -0.61
C THR A 192 9.89 17.11 0.25
N SER A 193 9.76 16.70 1.50
CA SER A 193 8.86 17.30 2.48
C SER A 193 9.61 17.56 3.78
N GLU A 194 9.11 18.52 4.55
CA GLU A 194 9.74 18.94 5.80
C GLU A 194 8.71 18.83 6.92
N TYR A 195 8.99 17.98 7.90
CA TYR A 195 8.19 17.77 9.09
C TYR A 195 8.82 18.50 10.29
N GLU A 196 8.16 18.52 11.44
CA GLU A 196 8.65 19.19 12.63
C GLU A 196 10.04 18.64 13.03
N ASP A 197 10.18 17.32 13.12
CA ASP A 197 11.36 16.63 13.64
C ASP A 197 12.34 16.18 12.54
N PHE A 198 11.90 15.98 11.31
CA PHE A 198 12.75 15.44 10.26
C PHE A 198 12.48 16.02 8.86
N LYS A 199 13.47 15.83 7.98
CA LYS A 199 13.34 16.06 6.54
C LYS A 199 13.17 14.72 5.83
N TYR A 200 12.17 14.65 4.95
CA TYR A 200 11.86 13.48 4.15
C TYR A 200 12.22 13.71 2.69
N LYS A 201 12.80 12.70 2.06
CA LYS A 201 13.01 12.65 0.59
C LYS A 201 12.66 11.26 0.10
N ALA A 202 11.92 11.21 -1.01
CA ALA A 202 11.66 9.95 -1.70
C ALA A 202 11.91 10.07 -3.20
N ASN A 203 12.27 8.94 -3.82
CA ASN A 203 12.56 8.90 -5.25
C ASN A 203 12.27 7.51 -5.84
N TYR A 204 11.52 7.50 -6.95
CA TYR A 204 11.41 6.34 -7.85
C TYR A 204 12.48 6.43 -8.94
N SER A 205 13.37 5.45 -9.00
CA SER A 205 14.39 5.31 -10.03
C SER A 205 13.97 4.26 -11.04
N PHE A 206 13.46 4.73 -12.19
CA PHE A 206 13.06 3.89 -13.30
C PHE A 206 14.28 3.56 -14.18
N PRO A 207 14.36 2.32 -14.71
CA PRO A 207 15.38 1.98 -15.70
C PRO A 207 15.20 2.81 -16.97
N VAL A 208 16.30 3.05 -17.70
CA VAL A 208 16.29 3.82 -18.96
C VAL A 208 15.38 3.15 -20.00
N ASN A 209 15.42 1.81 -20.06
CA ASN A 209 14.56 1.01 -20.93
C ASN A 209 13.58 0.19 -20.06
N LEU A 210 12.34 0.69 -19.95
CA LEU A 210 11.26 0.02 -19.23
C LEU A 210 10.79 -1.29 -19.89
N GLU A 211 11.18 -1.55 -21.15
CA GLU A 211 10.80 -2.78 -21.85
C GLU A 211 11.74 -3.95 -21.50
N GLU A 212 12.96 -3.66 -21.06
CA GLU A 212 13.95 -4.67 -20.71
C GLU A 212 13.80 -5.18 -19.27
N THR A 213 13.23 -4.38 -18.36
CA THR A 213 13.08 -4.77 -16.96
C THR A 213 11.86 -4.14 -16.30
N ASN A 214 11.27 -4.91 -15.38
CA ASN A 214 10.19 -4.44 -14.51
C ASN A 214 10.68 -3.89 -13.18
N VAL A 215 11.99 -3.96 -12.92
CA VAL A 215 12.56 -3.59 -11.63
C VAL A 215 12.70 -2.07 -11.54
N VAL A 216 12.13 -1.52 -10.48
CA VAL A 216 12.19 -0.10 -10.13
C VAL A 216 12.74 -0.01 -8.71
N SER A 217 13.69 0.90 -8.47
CA SER A 217 14.15 1.18 -7.11
C SER A 217 13.34 2.37 -6.56
N PHE A 218 12.78 2.17 -5.38
CA PHE A 218 12.18 3.24 -4.56
C PHE A 218 13.07 3.50 -3.37
N THR A 219 13.49 4.72 -3.18
CA THR A 219 14.37 5.13 -2.08
C THR A 219 13.73 6.21 -1.25
N GLU A 220 13.91 6.12 0.06
CA GLU A 220 13.49 7.13 1.03
C GLU A 220 14.67 7.52 1.92
N SER A 221 14.69 8.76 2.35
CA SER A 221 15.67 9.23 3.33
C SER A 221 14.99 10.12 4.35
N PHE A 222 15.23 9.82 5.61
CA PHE A 222 14.79 10.58 6.77
C PHE A 222 16.02 11.18 7.42
N THR A 223 16.03 12.50 7.58
CA THR A 223 17.11 13.19 8.25
C THR A 223 16.56 13.92 9.47
N ASP A 224 16.97 13.50 10.65
CA ASP A 224 16.64 14.14 11.92
C ASP A 224 17.19 15.57 11.95
N LYS A 225 16.38 16.54 12.35
CA LYS A 225 16.75 17.96 12.32
C LYS A 225 17.68 18.37 13.49
N VAL A 226 17.70 17.60 14.56
CA VAL A 226 18.49 17.90 15.75
C VAL A 226 19.85 17.22 15.67
N THR A 227 19.87 15.92 15.42
CA THR A 227 21.10 15.12 15.43
C THR A 227 21.78 15.04 14.07
N ASN A 228 21.08 15.36 12.97
CA ASN A 228 21.48 15.12 11.59
C ASN A 228 21.72 13.63 11.27
N HIS A 229 21.22 12.73 12.12
CA HIS A 229 21.25 11.30 11.78
C HIS A 229 20.37 11.01 10.56
N VAL A 230 20.80 10.08 9.75
CA VAL A 230 20.10 9.74 8.50
C VAL A 230 19.69 8.28 8.53
N ARG A 231 18.42 8.04 8.27
CA ARG A 231 17.92 6.72 7.87
C ARG A 231 17.68 6.72 6.37
N HIS A 232 18.19 5.72 5.68
CA HIS A 232 17.99 5.49 4.26
C HIS A 232 17.34 4.14 4.02
N ASN A 233 16.22 4.14 3.33
CA ASN A 233 15.48 2.95 2.92
C ASN A 233 15.60 2.76 1.41
N GLU A 234 15.79 1.52 0.97
CA GLU A 234 15.77 1.15 -0.44
C GLU A 234 14.87 -0.06 -0.67
N GLN A 235 13.82 0.13 -1.46
CA GLN A 235 12.87 -0.92 -1.81
C GLN A 235 12.96 -1.27 -3.30
N THR A 236 13.02 -2.56 -3.58
CA THR A 236 12.93 -3.10 -4.93
C THR A 236 11.46 -3.36 -5.27
N LEU A 237 10.95 -2.69 -6.29
CA LEU A 237 9.59 -2.86 -6.79
C LEU A 237 9.60 -3.55 -8.15
N TYR A 238 8.69 -4.49 -8.33
CA TYR A 238 8.49 -5.24 -9.58
C TYR A 238 7.25 -4.67 -10.26
N MET A 239 7.47 -3.64 -11.09
CA MET A 239 6.40 -2.82 -11.69
C MET A 239 6.19 -3.22 -13.16
N GLU A 240 5.47 -4.31 -13.37
CA GLU A 240 5.04 -4.72 -14.71
C GLU A 240 4.01 -3.73 -15.28
N ASP A 241 3.85 -3.74 -16.60
CA ASP A 241 2.73 -3.04 -17.24
C ASP A 241 1.39 -3.62 -16.74
N ILE A 242 0.38 -2.76 -16.58
CA ILE A 242 -0.97 -3.16 -16.14
C ILE A 242 -1.51 -4.33 -16.96
N ARG A 243 -1.31 -4.32 -18.30
CA ARG A 243 -1.77 -5.41 -19.18
C ARG A 243 -1.17 -6.75 -18.76
N ASN A 244 0.15 -6.79 -18.51
CA ASN A 244 0.83 -8.02 -18.10
C ASN A 244 0.31 -8.53 -16.75
N ILE A 245 0.06 -7.64 -15.78
CA ILE A 245 -0.50 -8.01 -14.48
C ILE A 245 -1.90 -8.61 -14.66
N ILE A 246 -2.75 -7.97 -15.44
CA ILE A 246 -4.11 -8.45 -15.71
C ILE A 246 -4.08 -9.79 -16.49
N ASP A 247 -3.16 -9.97 -17.43
CA ASP A 247 -3.02 -11.23 -18.16
C ASP A 247 -2.55 -12.37 -17.25
N ILE A 248 -1.66 -12.11 -16.27
CA ILE A 248 -1.29 -13.08 -15.25
C ILE A 248 -2.50 -13.46 -14.39
N ALA A 249 -3.29 -12.47 -13.95
CA ALA A 249 -4.52 -12.74 -13.18
C ALA A 249 -5.52 -13.59 -13.96
N LYS A 250 -5.72 -13.30 -15.25
CA LYS A 250 -6.58 -14.11 -16.14
C LYS A 250 -6.09 -15.54 -16.31
N GLN A 251 -4.77 -15.75 -16.42
CA GLN A 251 -4.18 -17.09 -16.50
C GLN A 251 -4.43 -17.93 -15.24
N VAL A 252 -4.60 -17.29 -14.09
CA VAL A 252 -4.99 -17.94 -12.82
C VAL A 252 -6.49 -18.26 -12.77
N GLY A 253 -7.31 -17.54 -13.54
CA GLY A 253 -8.75 -17.75 -13.62
C GLY A 253 -9.60 -16.53 -13.25
N PHE A 254 -9.00 -15.41 -12.87
CA PHE A 254 -9.75 -14.18 -12.64
C PHE A 254 -10.31 -13.60 -13.93
N ILE A 255 -11.47 -12.95 -13.84
CA ILE A 255 -12.03 -12.12 -14.90
C ILE A 255 -12.00 -10.66 -14.49
N PHE A 256 -11.92 -9.77 -15.48
CA PHE A 256 -12.02 -8.33 -15.22
C PHE A 256 -13.48 -7.97 -14.95
N HIS A 257 -13.72 -7.31 -13.81
CA HIS A 257 -15.05 -6.84 -13.40
C HIS A 257 -15.18 -5.32 -13.61
N ALA A 258 -14.30 -4.52 -12.97
CA ALA A 258 -14.35 -3.07 -13.07
C ALA A 258 -12.97 -2.42 -12.88
N LYS A 259 -12.90 -1.14 -13.26
CA LYS A 259 -11.74 -0.27 -13.00
C LYS A 259 -12.24 1.07 -12.45
N VAL A 260 -11.63 1.53 -11.38
CA VAL A 260 -11.85 2.85 -10.80
C VAL A 260 -10.62 3.71 -11.07
N ASP A 261 -10.82 4.91 -11.59
CA ASP A 261 -9.76 5.91 -11.75
C ASP A 261 -9.60 6.68 -10.45
N MET A 262 -8.37 6.86 -9.99
CA MET A 262 -8.05 7.54 -8.74
C MET A 262 -7.72 9.03 -8.95
N GLU A 263 -7.91 9.56 -10.17
CA GLU A 263 -7.75 11.00 -10.47
C GLU A 263 -8.50 11.92 -9.49
N PRO A 264 -9.73 11.58 -9.02
CA PRO A 264 -10.43 12.40 -8.02
C PRO A 264 -9.69 12.60 -6.69
N LEU A 265 -8.74 11.71 -6.37
CA LEU A 265 -7.86 11.82 -5.20
C LEU A 265 -6.55 12.59 -5.50
N GLY A 266 -6.37 13.07 -6.73
CA GLY A 266 -5.11 13.64 -7.20
C GLY A 266 -4.08 12.59 -7.68
N ASP A 267 -4.45 11.32 -7.70
CA ASP A 267 -3.60 10.20 -8.10
C ASP A 267 -3.73 9.88 -9.60
N ASP A 268 -3.24 10.79 -10.41
CA ASP A 268 -3.23 10.64 -11.87
C ASP A 268 -2.53 9.34 -12.32
N ASN A 269 -3.20 8.60 -13.24
CA ASN A 269 -2.68 7.35 -13.82
C ASN A 269 -2.51 6.21 -12.80
N GLN A 270 -3.31 6.24 -11.75
CA GLN A 270 -3.44 5.20 -10.74
C GLN A 270 -4.88 4.68 -10.71
N TYR A 271 -5.06 3.41 -10.47
CA TYR A 271 -6.35 2.74 -10.65
C TYR A 271 -6.56 1.63 -9.63
N LEU A 272 -7.78 1.48 -9.14
CA LEU A 272 -8.22 0.24 -8.51
C LEU A 272 -8.80 -0.68 -9.58
N TYR A 273 -8.20 -1.85 -9.77
CA TYR A 273 -8.73 -2.91 -10.61
C TYR A 273 -9.49 -3.90 -9.76
N ILE A 274 -10.72 -4.16 -10.13
CA ILE A 274 -11.60 -5.13 -9.48
C ILE A 274 -11.68 -6.34 -10.38
N LEU A 275 -11.18 -7.45 -9.87
CA LEU A 275 -11.14 -8.75 -10.54
C LEU A 275 -12.09 -9.69 -9.83
N GLU A 276 -12.82 -10.51 -10.57
CA GLU A 276 -13.78 -11.45 -10.02
C GLU A 276 -13.27 -12.88 -10.16
N ARG A 277 -13.43 -13.69 -9.13
CA ARG A 277 -13.32 -15.13 -9.24
C ARG A 277 -14.65 -15.69 -9.73
N PRO A 278 -14.77 -16.17 -10.99
CA PRO A 278 -16.00 -16.75 -11.48
C PRO A 278 -16.35 -18.07 -10.75
N HIS A 279 -17.56 -18.59 -11.06
CA HIS A 279 -18.04 -19.88 -10.51
C HIS A 279 -17.13 -21.06 -10.83
#